data_12cb7a952204199900aff9258e58fa5c
#
_entry.id   12cb7a952204199900aff9258e58fa5c
#
_cell.length_a   1.000
_cell.length_b   1.000
_cell.length_c   1.000
_cell.angle_alpha   90.00
_cell.angle_beta   90.00
_cell.angle_gamma   90.00
#
_symmetry.space_group_name_H-M   'P 1'
#
loop_
_entity.id
_entity.type
_entity.pdbx_description
1 polymer ?
#
loop_
_entity_poly.entity_id
_entity_poly.type
_entity_poly.pdbx_seq_one_letter_code
_entity_poly.pdbx_strand_id
1 'polypeptide(L)'
;IAGTAIMLSEITDDTLMELVEKHFNAVTFGNELKPDALFNYQLDSSIKTEKINFNGSELEVPVVNEKGGNLDFSRADAMADKILEWNNAHPDQKIRIRGHVLVWHSQTQEWFFHENYDITKPYVNKETMNRRLEWFISSVFDHYFGEAANGKYDGLFYGWDVVNEAVIGNTYRTDKVSAAESLSEIRHGNNSSWWHVYESNEFIINAFKYANKYAPANVELYYNDFGETDNTKCEGIVKLINDVKSAEGTRLDAFGMQAHYNVDGFSAAQFKSVAKKYAQAAGKVQLTELDFKASSTYDGTAATKESEYTKMAYCHKNLYEAIKALKEEGTNVSGITVWGVIEPNSWLHSQSNLGGGASGSAQCPLLFDGNYKAKPAYWAYVDATKLQPAIQKVTITEAKDGNIAGETYTIDQGAVQAEFIPVWDADGLTVQVKVKDTTVNDADAVTVYVLSLIHI
;
A
#
# COMPACT_ATOMS: atom_id res chain seq x y z
N ILE A 1 -9.38 0.56 11.01
CA ILE A 1 -8.44 -0.53 10.72
C ILE A 1 -7.05 -0.12 11.17
N ALA A 2 -6.38 -0.99 11.92
CA ALA A 2 -4.95 -1.00 12.16
C ALA A 2 -4.45 -2.35 11.63
N GLY A 3 -3.87 -2.38 10.45
CA GLY A 3 -3.57 -3.61 9.73
C GLY A 3 -2.08 -3.80 9.44
N THR A 4 -1.73 -5.04 9.09
CA THR A 4 -0.40 -5.38 8.57
C THR A 4 -0.50 -6.44 7.47
N ALA A 5 0.50 -6.49 6.57
CA ALA A 5 0.65 -7.62 5.67
C ALA A 5 1.39 -8.76 6.39
N ILE A 6 0.98 -10.00 6.09
CA ILE A 6 1.64 -11.23 6.55
C ILE A 6 1.78 -12.22 5.39
N MET A 7 2.74 -13.13 5.49
CA MET A 7 3.00 -14.18 4.51
C MET A 7 2.88 -15.57 5.15
N LEU A 8 2.70 -16.60 4.33
CA LEU A 8 2.61 -17.98 4.81
C LEU A 8 3.79 -18.40 5.68
N SER A 9 5.00 -17.97 5.33
CA SER A 9 6.22 -18.29 6.10
C SER A 9 6.23 -17.69 7.51
N GLU A 10 5.39 -16.72 7.79
CA GLU A 10 5.34 -15.99 9.06
C GLU A 10 4.34 -16.56 10.07
N ILE A 11 3.33 -17.31 9.61
CA ILE A 11 2.30 -17.84 10.50
C ILE A 11 2.79 -18.91 11.50
N THR A 12 3.99 -19.43 11.29
CA THR A 12 4.66 -20.38 12.19
C THR A 12 5.69 -19.72 13.12
N ASP A 13 5.91 -18.42 12.97
CA ASP A 13 6.74 -17.63 13.87
C ASP A 13 5.87 -17.07 15.00
N ASP A 14 5.85 -17.75 16.14
CA ASP A 14 5.00 -17.38 17.27
C ASP A 14 5.31 -15.96 17.78
N THR A 15 6.57 -15.53 17.76
CA THR A 15 6.94 -14.17 18.21
C THR A 15 6.44 -13.10 17.27
N LEU A 16 6.49 -13.34 15.96
CA LEU A 16 5.93 -12.45 14.96
C LEU A 16 4.39 -12.40 15.09
N MET A 17 3.76 -13.54 15.24
CA MET A 17 2.30 -13.61 15.39
C MET A 17 1.82 -12.95 16.67
N GLU A 18 2.55 -13.03 17.80
CA GLU A 18 2.26 -12.26 19.01
C GLU A 18 2.26 -10.73 18.75
N LEU A 19 3.14 -10.21 17.89
CA LEU A 19 3.10 -8.81 17.48
C LEU A 19 1.84 -8.49 16.66
N VAL A 20 1.48 -9.38 15.73
CA VAL A 20 0.26 -9.22 14.92
C VAL A 20 -0.97 -9.17 15.82
N GLU A 21 -1.12 -10.14 16.68
CA GLU A 21 -2.26 -10.32 17.57
C GLU A 21 -2.41 -9.17 18.58
N LYS A 22 -1.30 -8.61 19.03
CA LYS A 22 -1.27 -7.52 20.02
C LYS A 22 -1.53 -6.15 19.42
N HIS A 23 -1.07 -5.89 18.19
CA HIS A 23 -1.01 -4.54 17.65
C HIS A 23 -1.96 -4.28 16.47
N PHE A 24 -2.50 -5.32 15.86
CA PHE A 24 -3.30 -5.19 14.65
C PHE A 24 -4.68 -5.85 14.79
N ASN A 25 -5.66 -5.30 14.09
CA ASN A 25 -7.03 -5.84 14.01
C ASN A 25 -7.43 -6.22 12.57
N ALA A 26 -6.48 -6.17 11.67
CA ALA A 26 -6.65 -6.64 10.30
C ALA A 26 -5.32 -7.12 9.71
N VAL A 27 -5.40 -8.07 8.78
CA VAL A 27 -4.26 -8.55 7.99
C VAL A 27 -4.61 -8.57 6.50
N THR A 28 -3.56 -8.47 5.69
CA THR A 28 -3.61 -8.73 4.24
C THR A 28 -2.57 -9.80 3.94
N PHE A 29 -2.93 -10.82 3.18
CA PHE A 29 -1.95 -11.84 2.77
C PHE A 29 -1.10 -11.28 1.64
N GLY A 30 0.22 -11.26 1.85
CA GLY A 30 1.15 -10.61 0.95
C GLY A 30 1.20 -11.23 -0.45
N ASN A 31 0.96 -12.55 -0.56
CA ASN A 31 1.03 -13.27 -1.82
C ASN A 31 -0.08 -14.31 -2.04
N GLU A 32 -0.62 -14.90 -1.01
CA GLU A 32 -1.31 -16.19 -1.05
C GLU A 32 -2.72 -16.14 -1.67
N LEU A 33 -3.28 -14.93 -1.85
CA LEU A 33 -4.54 -14.70 -2.57
C LEU A 33 -4.34 -14.04 -3.95
N LYS A 34 -3.09 -13.87 -4.39
CA LYS A 34 -2.80 -13.39 -5.75
C LYS A 34 -3.07 -14.49 -6.79
N PRO A 35 -3.37 -14.13 -8.04
CA PRO A 35 -3.68 -15.12 -9.08
C PRO A 35 -2.61 -16.18 -9.25
N ASP A 36 -1.30 -15.80 -9.23
CA ASP A 36 -0.23 -16.77 -9.38
C ASP A 36 -0.19 -17.82 -8.27
N ALA A 37 -0.48 -17.43 -7.03
CA ALA A 37 -0.57 -18.35 -5.90
C ALA A 37 -1.78 -19.27 -6.02
N LEU A 38 -2.93 -18.72 -6.40
CA LEU A 38 -4.16 -19.50 -6.63
C LEU A 38 -4.03 -20.42 -7.85
N PHE A 39 -3.21 -20.06 -8.84
CA PHE A 39 -2.79 -20.94 -9.94
C PHE A 39 -1.61 -21.86 -9.57
N ASN A 40 -1.33 -22.00 -8.26
CA ASN A 40 -0.29 -22.88 -7.71
C ASN A 40 1.11 -22.62 -8.28
N TYR A 41 1.41 -21.35 -8.64
CA TYR A 41 2.69 -20.92 -9.24
C TYR A 41 3.11 -21.75 -10.47
N GLN A 42 2.16 -22.21 -11.28
CA GLN A 42 2.44 -22.99 -12.49
C GLN A 42 3.13 -22.12 -13.53
N LEU A 43 4.43 -22.35 -13.74
CA LEU A 43 5.27 -21.58 -14.65
C LEU A 43 5.44 -22.24 -16.02
N ASP A 44 4.80 -23.38 -16.25
CA ASP A 44 4.86 -24.10 -17.54
C ASP A 44 4.30 -23.23 -18.67
N SER A 45 4.80 -23.43 -19.87
CA SER A 45 4.31 -22.71 -21.06
C SER A 45 2.88 -23.08 -21.44
N SER A 46 2.42 -24.25 -21.00
CA SER A 46 1.05 -24.73 -21.16
C SER A 46 0.63 -25.54 -19.94
N ILE A 47 -0.68 -25.54 -19.64
CA ILE A 47 -1.23 -26.22 -18.50
C ILE A 47 -2.34 -27.19 -18.91
N LYS A 48 -2.52 -28.25 -18.15
CA LYS A 48 -3.66 -29.16 -18.32
C LYS A 48 -4.96 -28.42 -18.08
N THR A 49 -5.97 -28.77 -18.84
CA THR A 49 -7.30 -28.18 -18.74
C THR A 49 -8.37 -29.26 -18.57
N GLU A 50 -9.52 -28.86 -18.08
CA GLU A 50 -10.72 -29.65 -18.10
C GLU A 50 -11.92 -28.76 -18.50
N LYS A 51 -13.01 -29.40 -18.85
CA LYS A 51 -14.25 -28.72 -19.23
C LYS A 51 -15.26 -28.84 -18.09
N ILE A 52 -15.77 -27.71 -17.67
CA ILE A 52 -16.82 -27.61 -16.66
C ILE A 52 -18.08 -26.96 -17.22
N ASN A 53 -19.23 -27.18 -16.60
CA ASN A 53 -20.42 -26.37 -16.85
C ASN A 53 -20.37 -25.11 -15.99
N PHE A 54 -20.17 -23.95 -16.62
CA PHE A 54 -20.17 -22.66 -15.95
C PHE A 54 -21.27 -21.78 -16.50
N ASN A 55 -22.20 -21.37 -15.64
CA ASN A 55 -23.36 -20.53 -16.01
C ASN A 55 -24.19 -21.13 -17.20
N GLY A 56 -24.38 -22.45 -17.20
CA GLY A 56 -25.22 -23.14 -18.21
C GLY A 56 -24.53 -23.44 -19.55
N SER A 57 -23.25 -23.18 -19.69
CA SER A 57 -22.47 -23.52 -20.88
C SER A 57 -21.08 -24.05 -20.52
N GLU A 58 -20.51 -24.84 -21.45
CA GLU A 58 -19.17 -25.40 -21.28
C GLU A 58 -18.09 -24.32 -21.24
N LEU A 59 -17.19 -24.40 -20.24
CA LEU A 59 -16.00 -23.56 -20.13
C LEU A 59 -14.81 -24.45 -19.89
N GLU A 60 -13.74 -24.22 -20.63
CA GLU A 60 -12.42 -24.80 -20.38
C GLU A 60 -11.72 -24.02 -19.26
N VAL A 61 -11.24 -24.73 -18.23
CA VAL A 61 -10.57 -24.18 -17.06
C VAL A 61 -9.26 -24.91 -16.78
N PRO A 62 -8.27 -24.27 -16.12
CA PRO A 62 -6.99 -24.89 -15.82
C PRO A 62 -7.14 -25.94 -14.70
N VAL A 63 -6.25 -26.94 -14.71
CA VAL A 63 -6.09 -27.91 -13.61
C VAL A 63 -4.71 -27.65 -12.99
N VAL A 64 -4.67 -27.02 -11.82
CA VAL A 64 -3.45 -26.48 -11.22
C VAL A 64 -2.86 -27.34 -10.10
N ASN A 65 -3.57 -28.37 -9.64
CA ASN A 65 -3.03 -29.29 -8.67
C ASN A 65 -3.30 -30.76 -9.05
N GLU A 66 -2.51 -31.67 -8.50
CA GLU A 66 -2.57 -33.11 -8.81
C GLU A 66 -3.89 -33.79 -8.47
N LYS A 67 -4.67 -33.18 -7.57
CA LYS A 67 -6.00 -33.68 -7.16
C LYS A 67 -7.13 -33.19 -8.05
N GLY A 68 -6.81 -32.58 -9.19
CA GLY A 68 -7.79 -32.07 -10.14
C GLY A 68 -8.43 -30.75 -9.72
N GLY A 69 -7.79 -29.97 -8.86
CA GLY A 69 -8.30 -28.64 -8.50
C GLY A 69 -7.95 -27.57 -9.52
N ASN A 70 -8.89 -26.69 -9.79
CA ASN A 70 -8.75 -25.59 -10.76
C ASN A 70 -8.09 -24.35 -10.16
N LEU A 71 -8.18 -24.18 -8.84
CA LEU A 71 -7.46 -23.20 -8.04
C LEU A 71 -6.92 -23.88 -6.78
N ASP A 72 -5.80 -23.38 -6.25
CA ASP A 72 -5.17 -23.87 -5.03
C ASP A 72 -5.29 -22.84 -3.90
N PHE A 73 -6.23 -23.05 -3.00
CA PHE A 73 -6.44 -22.20 -1.82
C PHE A 73 -5.65 -22.67 -0.59
N SER A 74 -4.92 -23.78 -0.66
CA SER A 74 -4.30 -24.41 0.51
C SER A 74 -3.42 -23.49 1.35
N ARG A 75 -2.70 -22.58 0.70
CA ARG A 75 -1.82 -21.58 1.35
C ARG A 75 -2.63 -20.50 2.05
N ALA A 76 -3.59 -19.92 1.35
CA ALA A 76 -4.44 -18.88 1.89
C ALA A 76 -5.36 -19.42 3.00
N ASP A 77 -5.87 -20.65 2.86
CA ASP A 77 -6.68 -21.31 3.88
C ASP A 77 -5.87 -21.56 5.16
N ALA A 78 -4.62 -22.01 5.05
CA ALA A 78 -3.76 -22.19 6.22
C ALA A 78 -3.59 -20.89 7.02
N MET A 79 -3.45 -19.75 6.32
CA MET A 79 -3.36 -18.43 6.95
C MET A 79 -4.70 -17.98 7.53
N ALA A 80 -5.79 -18.16 6.79
CA ALA A 80 -7.14 -17.81 7.25
C ALA A 80 -7.54 -18.65 8.49
N ASP A 81 -7.19 -19.93 8.51
CA ASP A 81 -7.45 -20.83 9.64
C ASP A 81 -6.68 -20.40 10.89
N LYS A 82 -5.43 -19.95 10.76
CA LYS A 82 -4.65 -19.37 11.86
C LYS A 82 -5.33 -18.14 12.46
N ILE A 83 -5.83 -17.25 11.62
CA ILE A 83 -6.59 -16.07 12.09
C ILE A 83 -7.92 -16.46 12.71
N LEU A 84 -8.62 -17.46 12.18
CA LEU A 84 -9.86 -17.97 12.78
C LEU A 84 -9.61 -18.62 14.16
N GLU A 85 -8.53 -19.37 14.31
CA GLU A 85 -8.12 -19.96 15.61
C GLU A 85 -7.95 -18.85 16.66
N TRP A 86 -7.21 -17.78 16.31
CA TRP A 86 -7.09 -16.62 17.18
C TRP A 86 -8.45 -15.98 17.50
N ASN A 87 -9.27 -15.71 16.49
CA ASN A 87 -10.56 -15.06 16.66
C ASN A 87 -11.54 -15.86 17.55
N ASN A 88 -11.46 -17.18 17.49
CA ASN A 88 -12.27 -18.07 18.32
C ASN A 88 -11.83 -18.04 19.79
N ALA A 89 -10.52 -17.91 20.02
CA ALA A 89 -9.96 -17.78 21.36
C ALA A 89 -10.15 -16.36 21.94
N HIS A 90 -10.26 -15.32 21.09
CA HIS A 90 -10.32 -13.91 21.46
C HIS A 90 -11.49 -13.17 20.78
N PRO A 91 -12.74 -13.47 21.13
CA PRO A 91 -13.92 -12.93 20.43
C PRO A 91 -14.04 -11.40 20.49
N ASP A 92 -13.42 -10.76 21.50
CA ASP A 92 -13.41 -9.30 21.68
C ASP A 92 -12.24 -8.60 20.97
N GLN A 93 -11.29 -9.35 20.41
CA GLN A 93 -10.07 -8.85 19.76
C GLN A 93 -9.90 -9.47 18.37
N LYS A 94 -10.96 -9.50 17.59
CA LYS A 94 -10.95 -10.16 16.28
C LYS A 94 -10.05 -9.45 15.28
N ILE A 95 -9.32 -10.25 14.54
CA ILE A 95 -8.54 -9.86 13.37
C ILE A 95 -9.36 -10.20 12.12
N ARG A 96 -9.45 -9.26 11.16
CA ARG A 96 -10.14 -9.45 9.89
C ARG A 96 -9.15 -9.46 8.73
N ILE A 97 -9.58 -9.96 7.59
CA ILE A 97 -8.75 -10.12 6.41
C ILE A 97 -9.24 -9.18 5.30
N ARG A 98 -8.30 -8.54 4.59
CA ARG A 98 -8.53 -7.95 3.27
C ARG A 98 -7.94 -8.88 2.22
N GLY A 99 -8.77 -9.35 1.31
CA GLY A 99 -8.34 -10.16 0.17
C GLY A 99 -7.53 -9.31 -0.83
N HIS A 100 -6.41 -9.81 -1.29
CA HIS A 100 -5.51 -9.13 -2.22
C HIS A 100 -4.88 -10.17 -3.16
N VAL A 101 -5.15 -10.16 -4.41
CA VAL A 101 -5.97 -9.34 -5.29
C VAL A 101 -6.60 -10.22 -6.39
N LEU A 102 -7.74 -9.81 -7.00
CA LEU A 102 -8.36 -10.61 -8.07
C LEU A 102 -7.75 -10.31 -9.45
N VAL A 103 -7.55 -9.04 -9.80
CA VAL A 103 -7.06 -8.61 -11.12
C VAL A 103 -5.85 -7.70 -10.95
N TRP A 104 -4.73 -8.14 -11.50
CA TRP A 104 -3.49 -7.37 -11.50
C TRP A 104 -2.68 -7.69 -12.78
N HIS A 105 -1.94 -6.69 -13.30
CA HIS A 105 -1.07 -6.86 -14.46
C HIS A 105 0.18 -7.68 -14.15
N SER A 106 0.53 -7.84 -12.87
CA SER A 106 1.63 -8.66 -12.36
C SER A 106 1.08 -9.87 -11.61
N GLN A 107 1.91 -10.86 -11.35
CA GLN A 107 1.59 -12.08 -10.61
C GLN A 107 0.27 -12.76 -11.07
N THR A 108 0.01 -12.71 -12.37
CA THR A 108 -1.03 -13.47 -13.07
C THR A 108 -0.35 -14.27 -14.16
N GLN A 109 -0.58 -15.55 -14.20
CA GLN A 109 0.09 -16.45 -15.13
C GLN A 109 -0.25 -16.12 -16.59
N GLU A 110 0.78 -15.98 -17.43
CA GLU A 110 0.62 -15.57 -18.84
C GLU A 110 -0.26 -16.52 -19.63
N TRP A 111 -0.16 -17.84 -19.41
CA TRP A 111 -1.00 -18.83 -20.11
C TRP A 111 -2.49 -18.62 -19.87
N PHE A 112 -2.91 -17.94 -18.80
CA PHE A 112 -4.32 -17.64 -18.51
C PHE A 112 -4.98 -16.78 -19.59
N PHE A 113 -4.19 -16.01 -20.33
CA PHE A 113 -4.66 -15.10 -21.38
C PHE A 113 -4.63 -15.72 -22.77
N HIS A 114 -4.06 -16.91 -22.94
CA HIS A 114 -3.86 -17.55 -24.23
C HIS A 114 -4.88 -18.67 -24.51
N GLU A 115 -5.12 -18.96 -25.80
CA GLU A 115 -5.94 -20.08 -26.24
C GLU A 115 -5.38 -21.40 -25.68
N ASN A 116 -6.27 -22.29 -25.25
CA ASN A 116 -5.94 -23.58 -24.64
C ASN A 116 -4.98 -23.47 -23.43
N TYR A 117 -4.88 -22.29 -22.79
CA TYR A 117 -3.94 -22.01 -21.70
C TYR A 117 -2.48 -22.33 -22.05
N ASP A 118 -2.07 -21.97 -23.28
CA ASP A 118 -0.75 -22.24 -23.86
C ASP A 118 -0.16 -20.94 -24.43
N ILE A 119 0.95 -20.45 -23.86
CA ILE A 119 1.59 -19.19 -24.27
C ILE A 119 2.10 -19.19 -25.72
N THR A 120 2.22 -20.34 -26.35
CA THR A 120 2.57 -20.47 -27.78
C THR A 120 1.39 -20.18 -28.71
N LYS A 121 0.18 -20.04 -28.18
CA LYS A 121 -1.05 -19.74 -28.91
C LYS A 121 -1.38 -18.24 -28.84
N PRO A 122 -2.24 -17.75 -29.71
CA PRO A 122 -2.74 -16.38 -29.62
C PRO A 122 -3.41 -16.06 -28.26
N TYR A 123 -3.51 -14.78 -27.94
CA TYR A 123 -4.42 -14.33 -26.89
C TYR A 123 -5.86 -14.71 -27.21
N VAL A 124 -6.64 -15.07 -26.20
CA VAL A 124 -8.06 -15.33 -26.38
C VAL A 124 -8.82 -14.05 -26.75
N ASN A 125 -9.99 -14.19 -27.33
CA ASN A 125 -10.88 -13.06 -27.57
C ASN A 125 -11.54 -12.58 -26.25
N LYS A 126 -12.14 -11.38 -26.29
CA LYS A 126 -12.80 -10.77 -25.14
C LYS A 126 -13.89 -11.63 -24.52
N GLU A 127 -14.69 -12.29 -25.35
CA GLU A 127 -15.80 -13.13 -24.88
C GLU A 127 -15.28 -14.30 -24.04
N THR A 128 -14.26 -14.99 -24.50
CA THR A 128 -13.60 -16.06 -23.76
C THR A 128 -12.96 -15.52 -22.47
N MET A 129 -12.28 -14.36 -22.54
CA MET A 129 -11.64 -13.78 -21.38
C MET A 129 -12.66 -13.30 -20.33
N ASN A 130 -13.79 -12.74 -20.76
CA ASN A 130 -14.89 -12.38 -19.87
C ASN A 130 -15.40 -13.60 -19.08
N ARG A 131 -15.54 -14.73 -19.73
CA ARG A 131 -15.96 -15.97 -19.06
C ARG A 131 -14.91 -16.52 -18.11
N ARG A 132 -13.62 -16.48 -18.49
CA ARG A 132 -12.50 -16.86 -17.60
C ARG A 132 -12.42 -15.94 -16.38
N LEU A 133 -12.55 -14.65 -16.57
CA LEU A 133 -12.52 -13.65 -15.50
C LEU A 133 -13.71 -13.84 -14.54
N GLU A 134 -14.91 -14.03 -15.07
CA GLU A 134 -16.10 -14.29 -14.25
C GLU A 134 -15.94 -15.60 -13.45
N TRP A 135 -15.46 -16.66 -14.10
CA TRP A 135 -15.19 -17.92 -13.45
C TRP A 135 -14.16 -17.77 -12.32
N PHE A 136 -13.05 -17.10 -12.59
CA PHE A 136 -12.00 -16.90 -11.59
C PHE A 136 -12.52 -16.15 -10.36
N ILE A 137 -13.19 -15.02 -10.56
CA ILE A 137 -13.76 -14.20 -9.48
C ILE A 137 -14.84 -14.98 -8.72
N SER A 138 -15.74 -15.65 -9.43
CA SER A 138 -16.78 -16.44 -8.78
C SER A 138 -16.21 -17.59 -7.97
N SER A 139 -15.17 -18.28 -8.48
CA SER A 139 -14.53 -19.39 -7.79
C SER A 139 -13.85 -18.95 -6.49
N VAL A 140 -13.23 -17.77 -6.48
CA VAL A 140 -12.63 -17.21 -5.26
C VAL A 140 -13.70 -16.87 -4.22
N PHE A 141 -14.77 -16.22 -4.61
CA PHE A 141 -15.83 -15.86 -3.66
C PHE A 141 -16.68 -17.07 -3.24
N ASP A 142 -16.91 -18.02 -4.13
CA ASP A 142 -17.61 -19.26 -3.76
C ASP A 142 -16.81 -20.11 -2.75
N HIS A 143 -15.48 -20.14 -2.88
CA HIS A 143 -14.62 -20.82 -1.93
C HIS A 143 -14.77 -20.28 -0.50
N TYR A 144 -14.83 -18.96 -0.33
CA TYR A 144 -14.90 -18.33 1.00
C TYR A 144 -16.34 -18.09 1.49
N PHE A 145 -17.28 -17.88 0.60
CA PHE A 145 -18.65 -17.42 0.93
C PHE A 145 -19.75 -18.31 0.38
N GLY A 146 -19.42 -19.30 -0.45
CA GLY A 146 -20.38 -20.23 -1.01
C GLY A 146 -20.87 -21.29 -0.02
N GLU A 147 -21.82 -22.11 -0.47
CA GLU A 147 -22.44 -23.15 0.36
C GLU A 147 -21.41 -24.16 0.91
N ALA A 148 -20.37 -24.47 0.14
CA ALA A 148 -19.31 -25.42 0.56
C ALA A 148 -18.48 -24.89 1.74
N ALA A 149 -18.33 -23.59 1.88
CA ALA A 149 -17.65 -22.97 3.02
C ALA A 149 -18.44 -23.12 4.33
N ASN A 150 -19.74 -23.36 4.24
CA ASN A 150 -20.65 -23.57 5.35
C ASN A 150 -20.50 -22.52 6.47
N GLY A 151 -20.32 -21.25 6.09
CA GLY A 151 -20.15 -20.13 7.03
C GLY A 151 -18.83 -20.10 7.79
N LYS A 152 -17.87 -20.95 7.46
CA LYS A 152 -16.56 -21.03 8.16
C LYS A 152 -15.87 -19.68 8.23
N TYR A 153 -15.97 -18.86 7.17
CA TYR A 153 -15.27 -17.59 7.04
C TYR A 153 -16.19 -16.37 7.23
N ASP A 154 -17.38 -16.55 7.77
CA ASP A 154 -18.35 -15.49 7.99
C ASP A 154 -17.77 -14.37 8.87
N GLY A 155 -17.80 -13.15 8.35
CA GLY A 155 -17.26 -11.95 9.03
C GLY A 155 -15.73 -11.87 9.13
N LEU A 156 -15.00 -12.84 8.56
CA LEU A 156 -13.54 -12.83 8.54
C LEU A 156 -13.00 -11.84 7.52
N PHE A 157 -13.52 -11.85 6.29
CA PHE A 157 -13.13 -10.91 5.25
C PHE A 157 -13.97 -9.64 5.33
N TYR A 158 -13.30 -8.47 5.44
CA TYR A 158 -14.00 -7.19 5.47
C TYR A 158 -13.98 -6.46 4.12
N GLY A 159 -13.08 -6.83 3.24
CA GLY A 159 -12.94 -6.20 1.93
C GLY A 159 -12.04 -6.99 1.00
N TRP A 160 -12.05 -6.63 -0.27
CA TRP A 160 -11.27 -7.27 -1.31
C TRP A 160 -10.79 -6.27 -2.36
N ASP A 161 -9.49 -6.31 -2.69
CA ASP A 161 -8.93 -5.59 -3.84
C ASP A 161 -9.37 -6.28 -5.12
N VAL A 162 -10.27 -5.66 -5.84
CA VAL A 162 -10.81 -6.23 -7.09
C VAL A 162 -9.83 -6.02 -8.24
N VAL A 163 -9.33 -4.79 -8.38
CA VAL A 163 -8.33 -4.44 -9.40
C VAL A 163 -7.19 -3.67 -8.74
N ASN A 164 -5.97 -4.03 -9.09
CA ASN A 164 -4.74 -3.42 -8.60
C ASN A 164 -3.96 -2.76 -9.73
N GLU A 165 -3.49 -1.51 -9.52
CA GLU A 165 -2.47 -0.83 -10.32
C GLU A 165 -2.80 -0.69 -11.82
N ALA A 166 -4.02 -0.35 -12.18
CA ALA A 166 -4.43 -0.24 -13.57
C ALA A 166 -4.19 1.14 -14.20
N VAL A 167 -3.90 2.19 -13.39
CA VAL A 167 -3.70 3.56 -13.85
C VAL A 167 -2.23 3.93 -13.91
N ILE A 168 -1.80 4.61 -14.98
CA ILE A 168 -0.43 5.14 -15.12
C ILE A 168 -0.45 6.67 -15.17
N GLY A 169 -1.36 7.27 -15.94
CA GLY A 169 -1.38 8.69 -16.26
C GLY A 169 -2.55 9.48 -15.68
N ASN A 170 -2.73 10.70 -16.16
CA ASN A 170 -3.71 11.67 -15.68
C ASN A 170 -5.11 11.46 -16.23
N THR A 171 -5.23 10.78 -17.34
CA THR A 171 -6.51 10.40 -17.92
C THR A 171 -6.55 8.91 -18.09
N TYR A 172 -7.66 8.36 -17.75
CA TYR A 172 -7.95 6.97 -17.89
C TYR A 172 -8.93 6.82 -19.06
N ARG A 173 -8.55 6.07 -20.09
CA ARG A 173 -9.33 5.97 -21.31
C ARG A 173 -10.28 4.78 -21.28
N THR A 174 -11.43 4.97 -21.89
CA THR A 174 -12.49 3.97 -21.98
C THR A 174 -12.63 3.37 -23.37
N ASP A 175 -11.98 3.97 -24.36
CA ASP A 175 -12.01 3.59 -25.78
C ASP A 175 -10.66 2.94 -26.19
N LYS A 176 -10.69 2.26 -27.33
CA LYS A 176 -9.49 1.69 -27.94
C LYS A 176 -8.54 2.82 -28.34
N VAL A 177 -7.28 2.74 -27.89
CA VAL A 177 -6.23 3.71 -28.20
C VAL A 177 -5.13 3.06 -29.04
N SER A 178 -4.43 3.88 -29.81
CA SER A 178 -3.21 3.43 -30.49
C SER A 178 -2.09 3.14 -29.47
N ALA A 179 -1.12 2.31 -29.86
CA ALA A 179 0.02 1.99 -29.00
C ALA A 179 0.80 3.25 -28.56
N ALA A 180 0.80 4.31 -29.35
CA ALA A 180 1.45 5.57 -29.02
C ALA A 180 0.68 6.39 -27.97
N GLU A 181 -0.66 6.33 -28.00
CA GLU A 181 -1.54 7.07 -27.09
C GLU A 181 -1.71 6.34 -25.76
N SER A 182 -1.60 5.00 -25.76
CA SER A 182 -1.79 4.17 -24.57
C SER A 182 -0.68 4.31 -23.51
N LEU A 183 0.38 5.05 -23.81
CA LEU A 183 1.57 5.16 -22.93
C LEU A 183 1.33 5.90 -21.61
N SER A 184 0.22 6.57 -21.42
CA SER A 184 0.05 7.48 -20.28
C SER A 184 -1.10 7.17 -19.33
N GLU A 185 -1.99 6.22 -19.62
CA GLU A 185 -3.29 6.19 -18.93
C GLU A 185 -3.62 4.88 -18.23
N ILE A 186 -3.63 3.77 -18.94
CA ILE A 186 -3.80 2.43 -18.36
C ILE A 186 -2.53 1.63 -18.62
N ARG A 187 -2.24 0.68 -17.75
CA ARG A 187 -1.14 -0.26 -18.04
C ARG A 187 -1.46 -1.07 -19.29
N HIS A 188 -0.57 -1.04 -20.24
CA HIS A 188 -0.79 -1.53 -21.60
C HIS A 188 0.44 -2.23 -22.18
N GLY A 189 0.29 -2.82 -23.36
CA GLY A 189 1.34 -3.49 -24.12
C GLY A 189 2.00 -4.58 -23.27
N ASN A 190 3.31 -4.65 -23.29
CA ASN A 190 4.10 -5.64 -22.54
C ASN A 190 3.98 -5.53 -21.02
N ASN A 191 3.28 -4.53 -20.52
CA ASN A 191 3.08 -4.33 -19.10
C ASN A 191 1.74 -4.89 -18.60
N SER A 192 0.85 -5.36 -19.48
CA SER A 192 -0.45 -5.91 -19.07
C SER A 192 -1.04 -6.83 -20.14
N SER A 193 -1.15 -8.12 -19.83
CA SER A 193 -1.85 -9.09 -20.68
C SER A 193 -3.35 -8.84 -20.73
N TRP A 194 -3.92 -8.22 -19.71
CA TRP A 194 -5.29 -7.70 -19.76
C TRP A 194 -5.48 -6.71 -20.90
N TRP A 195 -4.53 -5.77 -21.07
CA TRP A 195 -4.56 -4.84 -22.19
C TRP A 195 -4.48 -5.54 -23.54
N HIS A 196 -3.64 -6.56 -23.68
CA HIS A 196 -3.52 -7.30 -24.94
C HIS A 196 -4.84 -7.94 -25.38
N VAL A 197 -5.64 -8.41 -24.44
CA VAL A 197 -6.96 -8.99 -24.73
C VAL A 197 -8.01 -7.91 -25.00
N TYR A 198 -8.04 -6.87 -24.15
CA TYR A 198 -9.18 -5.94 -24.17
C TYR A 198 -8.95 -4.66 -24.96
N GLU A 199 -7.72 -4.19 -25.07
CA GLU A 199 -7.36 -2.88 -25.64
C GLU A 199 -8.26 -1.73 -25.13
N SER A 200 -8.76 -1.84 -23.91
CA SER A 200 -9.69 -0.90 -23.25
C SER A 200 -9.75 -1.17 -21.75
N ASN A 201 -10.51 -0.36 -21.00
CA ASN A 201 -10.79 -0.56 -19.58
C ASN A 201 -11.90 -1.59 -19.30
N GLU A 202 -12.40 -2.25 -20.29
CA GLU A 202 -13.54 -3.18 -20.15
C GLU A 202 -13.31 -4.26 -19.11
N PHE A 203 -12.07 -4.78 -18.99
CA PHE A 203 -11.73 -5.78 -17.97
C PHE A 203 -11.90 -5.25 -16.54
N ILE A 204 -11.64 -3.96 -16.29
CA ILE A 204 -11.81 -3.33 -14.98
C ILE A 204 -13.29 -3.27 -14.62
N ILE A 205 -14.11 -2.77 -15.55
CA ILE A 205 -15.57 -2.71 -15.36
C ILE A 205 -16.15 -4.10 -15.11
N ASN A 206 -15.73 -5.09 -15.92
CA ASN A 206 -16.20 -6.47 -15.79
C ASN A 206 -15.74 -7.10 -14.46
N ALA A 207 -14.51 -6.84 -14.02
CA ALA A 207 -14.02 -7.33 -12.73
C ALA A 207 -14.89 -6.82 -11.56
N PHE A 208 -15.22 -5.52 -11.53
CA PHE A 208 -16.10 -4.96 -10.50
C PHE A 208 -17.56 -5.45 -10.64
N LYS A 209 -18.03 -5.67 -11.85
CA LYS A 209 -19.35 -6.25 -12.08
C LYS A 209 -19.44 -7.69 -11.55
N TYR A 210 -18.46 -8.52 -11.86
CA TYR A 210 -18.40 -9.89 -11.36
C TYR A 210 -18.17 -9.94 -9.85
N ALA A 211 -17.28 -9.11 -9.34
CA ALA A 211 -17.08 -9.02 -7.88
C ALA A 211 -18.37 -8.60 -7.16
N ASN A 212 -19.12 -7.61 -7.68
CA ASN A 212 -20.41 -7.24 -7.11
C ASN A 212 -21.46 -8.35 -7.18
N LYS A 213 -21.42 -9.19 -8.23
CA LYS A 213 -22.35 -10.31 -8.41
C LYS A 213 -22.13 -11.41 -7.39
N TYR A 214 -20.87 -11.71 -7.02
CA TYR A 214 -20.51 -12.89 -6.23
C TYR A 214 -20.06 -12.57 -4.80
N ALA A 215 -19.57 -11.36 -4.51
CA ALA A 215 -19.20 -10.98 -3.16
C ALA A 215 -20.41 -10.69 -2.28
N PRO A 216 -20.39 -11.09 -1.01
CA PRO A 216 -21.39 -10.65 -0.03
C PRO A 216 -21.43 -9.10 0.07
N ALA A 217 -22.60 -8.54 0.37
CA ALA A 217 -22.80 -7.10 0.45
C ALA A 217 -21.98 -6.43 1.56
N ASN A 218 -21.57 -7.18 2.59
CA ASN A 218 -20.75 -6.71 3.70
C ASN A 218 -19.23 -6.83 3.45
N VAL A 219 -18.82 -7.36 2.30
CA VAL A 219 -17.41 -7.37 1.86
C VAL A 219 -17.20 -6.19 0.94
N GLU A 220 -16.38 -5.23 1.36
CA GLU A 220 -16.09 -4.01 0.61
C GLU A 220 -15.24 -4.31 -0.62
N LEU A 221 -15.53 -3.68 -1.76
CA LEU A 221 -14.80 -3.83 -3.00
C LEU A 221 -13.90 -2.61 -3.25
N TYR A 222 -12.59 -2.85 -3.37
CA TYR A 222 -11.55 -1.84 -3.49
C TYR A 222 -10.98 -1.78 -4.90
N TYR A 223 -10.69 -0.57 -5.37
CA TYR A 223 -9.62 -0.34 -6.33
C TYR A 223 -8.37 0.06 -5.54
N ASN A 224 -7.20 -0.52 -5.84
CA ASN A 224 -5.96 -0.31 -5.10
C ASN A 224 -4.84 0.14 -6.03
N ASP A 225 -4.06 1.18 -5.67
CA ASP A 225 -2.99 1.68 -6.53
C ASP A 225 -1.90 2.42 -5.73
N PHE A 226 -0.71 2.53 -6.34
CA PHE A 226 0.45 3.25 -5.81
C PHE A 226 0.68 4.59 -6.51
N GLY A 227 1.63 5.40 -5.99
CA GLY A 227 1.96 6.71 -6.57
C GLY A 227 0.80 7.68 -6.53
N GLU A 228 -0.15 7.41 -5.69
CA GLU A 228 -1.44 8.08 -5.57
C GLU A 228 -1.34 9.53 -5.07
N THR A 229 -0.17 9.95 -4.58
CA THR A 229 0.08 11.35 -4.21
C THR A 229 0.49 12.22 -5.41
N ASP A 230 0.77 11.64 -6.57
CA ASP A 230 0.95 12.39 -7.81
C ASP A 230 -0.38 12.97 -8.29
N ASN A 231 -0.42 14.29 -8.56
CA ASN A 231 -1.66 14.97 -8.96
C ASN A 231 -2.20 14.45 -10.29
N THR A 232 -1.29 14.14 -11.22
CA THR A 232 -1.65 13.65 -12.56
C THR A 232 -2.28 12.28 -12.48
N LYS A 233 -1.65 11.36 -11.74
CA LYS A 233 -2.20 10.03 -11.51
C LYS A 233 -3.50 10.06 -10.69
N CYS A 234 -3.61 11.01 -9.76
CA CYS A 234 -4.84 11.22 -8.98
C CYS A 234 -6.05 11.48 -9.89
N GLU A 235 -5.90 12.30 -10.92
CA GLU A 235 -6.99 12.57 -11.88
C GLU A 235 -7.42 11.29 -12.62
N GLY A 236 -6.46 10.47 -13.04
CA GLY A 236 -6.74 9.18 -13.69
C GLY A 236 -7.46 8.20 -12.78
N ILE A 237 -7.01 8.09 -11.51
CA ILE A 237 -7.64 7.21 -10.52
C ILE A 237 -9.07 7.67 -10.21
N VAL A 238 -9.28 8.97 -9.99
CA VAL A 238 -10.63 9.53 -9.74
C VAL A 238 -11.55 9.26 -10.93
N LYS A 239 -11.06 9.39 -12.17
CA LYS A 239 -11.82 9.07 -13.35
C LYS A 239 -12.20 7.58 -13.41
N LEU A 240 -11.24 6.67 -13.15
CA LEU A 240 -11.51 5.23 -13.09
C LEU A 240 -12.61 4.91 -12.06
N ILE A 241 -12.50 5.46 -10.86
CA ILE A 241 -13.48 5.25 -9.77
C ILE A 241 -14.88 5.67 -10.25
N ASN A 242 -14.99 6.85 -10.87
CA ASN A 242 -16.26 7.37 -11.36
C ASN A 242 -16.81 6.50 -12.50
N ASP A 243 -15.98 6.07 -13.44
CA ASP A 243 -16.39 5.20 -14.55
C ASP A 243 -16.91 3.85 -14.03
N VAL A 244 -16.21 3.22 -13.07
CA VAL A 244 -16.68 1.99 -12.43
C VAL A 244 -18.01 2.21 -11.72
N LYS A 245 -18.14 3.26 -10.90
CA LYS A 245 -19.37 3.52 -10.14
C LYS A 245 -20.56 3.89 -11.02
N SER A 246 -20.32 4.39 -12.23
CA SER A 246 -21.35 4.75 -13.19
C SER A 246 -21.80 3.58 -14.07
N ALA A 247 -21.03 2.51 -14.12
CA ALA A 247 -21.35 1.33 -14.93
C ALA A 247 -22.43 0.48 -14.26
N GLU A 248 -23.34 -0.07 -15.07
CA GLU A 248 -24.43 -0.90 -14.57
C GLU A 248 -23.92 -2.22 -13.97
N GLY A 249 -24.43 -2.57 -12.80
CA GLY A 249 -24.14 -3.82 -12.12
C GLY A 249 -22.80 -3.84 -11.36
N THR A 250 -22.06 -2.73 -11.31
CA THR A 250 -20.82 -2.60 -10.56
C THR A 250 -21.06 -2.07 -9.15
N ARG A 251 -20.10 -2.31 -8.27
CA ARG A 251 -19.96 -1.69 -6.94
C ARG A 251 -18.49 -1.43 -6.67
N LEU A 252 -18.17 -0.23 -6.20
CA LEU A 252 -16.85 0.14 -5.68
C LEU A 252 -17.07 0.91 -4.38
N ASP A 253 -16.59 0.38 -3.28
CA ASP A 253 -16.88 0.89 -1.94
C ASP A 253 -15.74 1.74 -1.37
N ALA A 254 -14.49 1.50 -1.82
CA ALA A 254 -13.33 2.21 -1.31
C ALA A 254 -12.19 2.28 -2.33
N PHE A 255 -11.32 3.26 -2.13
CA PHE A 255 -10.02 3.32 -2.78
C PHE A 255 -8.90 2.98 -1.79
N GLY A 256 -8.06 2.02 -2.16
CA GLY A 256 -6.84 1.67 -1.45
C GLY A 256 -5.66 2.50 -1.95
N MET A 257 -5.14 3.36 -1.07
CA MET A 257 -3.88 4.07 -1.28
C MET A 257 -2.76 3.13 -0.81
N GLN A 258 -1.94 2.58 -1.72
CA GLN A 258 -0.87 1.66 -1.30
C GLN A 258 0.09 2.33 -0.31
N ALA A 259 0.35 3.62 -0.47
CA ALA A 259 1.17 4.41 0.45
C ALA A 259 2.63 3.91 0.54
N HIS A 260 3.20 3.48 -0.57
CA HIS A 260 4.64 3.24 -0.71
C HIS A 260 5.36 4.58 -0.88
N TYR A 261 5.73 5.19 0.23
CA TYR A 261 6.30 6.52 0.25
C TYR A 261 7.83 6.51 0.32
N ASN A 262 8.42 7.68 0.17
CA ASN A 262 9.85 7.91 0.33
C ASN A 262 10.04 9.02 1.38
N VAL A 263 10.97 8.82 2.31
CA VAL A 263 11.27 9.80 3.36
C VAL A 263 11.59 11.18 2.78
N ASP A 264 12.39 11.25 1.69
CA ASP A 264 12.78 12.52 1.08
C ASP A 264 11.65 13.25 0.33
N GLY A 265 10.64 12.53 -0.13
CA GLY A 265 9.59 13.08 -0.99
C GLY A 265 8.20 13.17 -0.35
N PHE A 266 8.04 12.71 0.87
CA PHE A 266 6.74 12.66 1.52
C PHE A 266 6.24 14.07 1.93
N SER A 267 5.02 14.40 1.51
CA SER A 267 4.32 15.62 1.89
C SER A 267 2.94 15.29 2.49
N ALA A 268 2.78 15.57 3.77
CA ALA A 268 1.50 15.38 4.46
C ALA A 268 0.39 16.29 3.88
N ALA A 269 0.74 17.49 3.40
CA ALA A 269 -0.22 18.39 2.76
C ALA A 269 -0.70 17.84 1.42
N GLN A 270 0.21 17.29 0.61
CA GLN A 270 -0.13 16.64 -0.65
C GLN A 270 -0.99 15.39 -0.41
N PHE A 271 -0.60 14.55 0.54
CA PHE A 271 -1.41 13.40 0.97
C PHE A 271 -2.85 13.82 1.34
N LYS A 272 -3.02 14.83 2.20
CA LYS A 272 -4.35 15.35 2.57
C LYS A 272 -5.16 15.78 1.34
N SER A 273 -4.53 16.50 0.42
CA SER A 273 -5.20 17.00 -0.78
C SER A 273 -5.78 15.88 -1.64
N VAL A 274 -4.97 14.85 -1.94
CA VAL A 274 -5.41 13.74 -2.78
C VAL A 274 -6.37 12.79 -2.05
N ALA A 275 -6.14 12.51 -0.76
CA ALA A 275 -7.02 11.66 0.03
C ALA A 275 -8.46 12.20 0.10
N LYS A 276 -8.65 13.52 0.17
CA LYS A 276 -9.97 14.16 0.08
C LYS A 276 -10.65 13.88 -1.26
N LYS A 277 -9.92 14.04 -2.38
CA LYS A 277 -10.46 13.78 -3.72
C LYS A 277 -10.87 12.31 -3.88
N TYR A 278 -10.05 11.38 -3.41
CA TYR A 278 -10.36 9.97 -3.44
C TYR A 278 -11.56 9.59 -2.57
N ALA A 279 -11.61 10.09 -1.33
CA ALA A 279 -12.75 9.84 -0.45
C ALA A 279 -14.05 10.43 -1.01
N GLN A 280 -13.96 11.56 -1.70
CA GLN A 280 -15.12 12.16 -2.37
C GLN A 280 -15.60 11.30 -3.55
N ALA A 281 -14.69 10.73 -4.33
CA ALA A 281 -15.03 9.89 -5.47
C ALA A 281 -15.49 8.49 -5.04
N ALA A 282 -14.72 7.80 -4.21
CA ALA A 282 -14.98 6.43 -3.79
C ALA A 282 -15.99 6.32 -2.63
N GLY A 283 -16.08 7.35 -1.79
CA GLY A 283 -16.83 7.34 -0.53
C GLY A 283 -15.98 6.97 0.69
N LYS A 284 -14.83 6.32 0.48
CA LYS A 284 -13.92 5.85 1.51
C LYS A 284 -12.51 5.69 0.95
N VAL A 285 -11.50 5.94 1.78
CA VAL A 285 -10.09 5.60 1.50
C VAL A 285 -9.51 4.80 2.64
N GLN A 286 -8.52 3.97 2.31
CA GLN A 286 -7.68 3.25 3.28
C GLN A 286 -6.25 3.28 2.80
N LEU A 287 -5.28 3.46 3.70
CA LEU A 287 -3.89 3.17 3.40
C LEU A 287 -3.70 1.66 3.49
N THR A 288 -3.28 1.03 2.40
CA THR A 288 -3.38 -0.41 2.24
C THR A 288 -2.06 -1.16 2.33
N GLU A 289 -0.93 -0.48 2.11
CA GLU A 289 0.39 -1.10 1.98
C GLU A 289 1.51 -0.17 2.48
N LEU A 290 1.23 0.58 3.55
CA LEU A 290 2.14 1.62 4.02
C LEU A 290 3.53 1.09 4.33
N ASP A 291 4.51 1.66 3.67
CA ASP A 291 5.90 1.61 4.05
C ASP A 291 6.62 2.91 3.65
N PHE A 292 7.76 3.17 4.28
CA PHE A 292 8.62 4.30 3.95
C PHE A 292 9.98 3.80 3.51
N LYS A 293 10.34 4.06 2.27
CA LYS A 293 11.66 3.88 1.74
C LYS A 293 12.60 4.91 2.36
N ALA A 294 13.78 4.48 2.78
CA ALA A 294 14.78 5.33 3.40
C ALA A 294 15.23 6.48 2.50
N SER A 295 15.74 7.55 3.11
CA SER A 295 16.28 8.71 2.38
C SER A 295 17.47 8.34 1.49
N SER A 296 17.70 9.14 0.46
CA SER A 296 18.81 8.96 -0.50
C SER A 296 20.21 9.03 0.14
N THR A 297 20.28 9.59 1.34
CA THR A 297 21.53 9.72 2.10
C THR A 297 21.75 8.58 3.11
N TYR A 298 20.80 7.68 3.26
CA TYR A 298 20.92 6.53 4.16
C TYR A 298 21.77 5.43 3.54
N ASP A 299 22.88 5.09 4.21
CA ASP A 299 23.85 4.10 3.73
C ASP A 299 23.80 2.75 4.47
N GLY A 300 22.84 2.59 5.40
CA GLY A 300 22.67 1.37 6.20
C GLY A 300 23.68 1.19 7.34
N THR A 301 24.59 2.13 7.54
CA THR A 301 25.57 2.05 8.63
C THR A 301 24.96 2.46 9.97
N ALA A 302 25.58 2.01 11.06
CA ALA A 302 25.19 2.42 12.41
C ALA A 302 25.27 3.94 12.62
N ALA A 303 26.15 4.62 11.90
CA ALA A 303 26.35 6.07 12.00
C ALA A 303 25.16 6.87 11.45
N THR A 304 24.48 6.37 10.43
CA THR A 304 23.33 7.04 9.79
C THR A 304 21.99 6.51 10.30
N LYS A 305 21.96 5.35 10.93
CA LYS A 305 20.74 4.62 11.32
C LYS A 305 19.82 5.41 12.25
N GLU A 306 20.37 5.99 13.30
CA GLU A 306 19.57 6.73 14.29
C GLU A 306 18.89 7.96 13.67
N SER A 307 19.64 8.70 12.86
CA SER A 307 19.12 9.86 12.13
C SER A 307 18.00 9.44 11.15
N GLU A 308 18.20 8.33 10.44
CA GLU A 308 17.21 7.84 9.48
C GLU A 308 15.94 7.34 10.17
N TYR A 309 16.08 6.62 11.28
CA TYR A 309 14.94 6.19 12.09
C TYR A 309 14.13 7.38 12.62
N THR A 310 14.83 8.46 13.01
CA THR A 310 14.18 9.70 13.44
C THR A 310 13.41 10.36 12.30
N LYS A 311 14.03 10.55 11.13
CA LYS A 311 13.36 11.13 9.94
C LYS A 311 12.10 10.32 9.57
N MET A 312 12.24 9.01 9.49
CA MET A 312 11.14 8.09 9.18
C MET A 312 10.01 8.20 10.20
N ALA A 313 10.33 8.27 11.50
CA ALA A 313 9.33 8.42 12.55
C ALA A 313 8.54 9.73 12.41
N TYR A 314 9.18 10.82 11.98
CA TYR A 314 8.48 12.08 11.70
C TYR A 314 7.63 12.02 10.43
N CYS A 315 8.04 11.28 9.40
CA CYS A 315 7.16 11.02 8.26
C CYS A 315 5.89 10.29 8.70
N HIS A 316 6.01 9.23 9.50
CA HIS A 316 4.86 8.53 10.07
C HIS A 316 4.01 9.43 10.96
N LYS A 317 4.63 10.25 11.82
CA LYS A 317 3.90 11.22 12.67
C LYS A 317 3.10 12.21 11.84
N ASN A 318 3.72 12.84 10.85
CA ASN A 318 3.08 13.83 9.98
C ASN A 318 1.93 13.20 9.16
N LEU A 319 2.11 11.97 8.68
CA LEU A 319 1.06 11.20 8.02
C LEU A 319 -0.12 10.94 8.97
N TYR A 320 0.15 10.48 10.19
CA TYR A 320 -0.89 10.16 11.15
C TYR A 320 -1.65 11.41 11.61
N GLU A 321 -0.97 12.54 11.81
CA GLU A 321 -1.60 13.83 12.11
C GLU A 321 -2.47 14.31 10.94
N ALA A 322 -2.00 14.14 9.69
CA ALA A 322 -2.81 14.44 8.51
C ALA A 322 -4.08 13.58 8.43
N ILE A 323 -3.99 12.29 8.77
CA ILE A 323 -5.15 11.38 8.83
C ILE A 323 -6.13 11.81 9.91
N LYS A 324 -5.65 12.18 11.11
CA LYS A 324 -6.52 12.70 12.18
C LYS A 324 -7.26 13.96 11.74
N ALA A 325 -6.54 14.90 11.15
CA ALA A 325 -7.15 16.14 10.63
C ALA A 325 -8.18 15.84 9.53
N LEU A 326 -7.92 14.91 8.60
CA LEU A 326 -8.89 14.49 7.59
C LEU A 326 -10.17 13.92 8.22
N LYS A 327 -10.03 13.10 9.26
CA LYS A 327 -11.20 12.53 9.97
C LYS A 327 -12.00 13.61 10.71
N GLU A 328 -11.34 14.57 11.33
CA GLU A 328 -11.99 15.74 11.97
C GLU A 328 -12.75 16.59 10.94
N GLU A 329 -12.23 16.70 9.73
CA GLU A 329 -12.87 17.39 8.60
C GLU A 329 -13.98 16.54 7.92
N GLY A 330 -14.29 15.34 8.44
CA GLY A 330 -15.33 14.45 7.92
C GLY A 330 -14.92 13.58 6.74
N THR A 331 -13.65 13.54 6.38
CA THR A 331 -13.15 12.64 5.33
C THR A 331 -13.08 11.20 5.85
N ASN A 332 -13.68 10.27 5.12
CA ASN A 332 -13.73 8.87 5.51
C ASN A 332 -12.42 8.13 5.21
N VAL A 333 -11.47 8.21 6.15
CA VAL A 333 -10.25 7.41 6.16
C VAL A 333 -10.46 6.22 7.09
N SER A 334 -10.58 5.01 6.55
CA SER A 334 -11.01 3.82 7.31
C SER A 334 -9.89 3.12 8.07
N GLY A 335 -8.63 3.37 7.71
CA GLY A 335 -7.51 2.77 8.44
C GLY A 335 -6.17 2.82 7.72
N ILE A 336 -5.20 2.18 8.36
CA ILE A 336 -3.83 2.03 7.89
C ILE A 336 -3.47 0.55 7.97
N THR A 337 -2.92 0.01 6.89
CA THR A 337 -2.25 -1.30 6.84
C THR A 337 -0.78 -1.07 6.50
N VAL A 338 0.12 -1.52 7.35
CA VAL A 338 1.57 -1.48 7.13
C VAL A 338 1.95 -2.69 6.28
N TRP A 339 2.86 -2.53 5.30
CA TRP A 339 3.17 -3.62 4.36
C TRP A 339 4.26 -4.56 4.88
N GLY A 340 3.99 -5.19 6.01
CA GLY A 340 4.83 -6.16 6.69
C GLY A 340 4.95 -5.91 8.19
N VAL A 341 5.42 -6.91 8.94
CA VAL A 341 5.54 -6.83 10.39
C VAL A 341 6.94 -6.38 10.80
N ILE A 342 7.97 -7.11 10.39
CA ILE A 342 9.38 -6.87 10.73
C ILE A 342 10.24 -6.59 9.50
N GLU A 343 11.26 -5.74 9.65
CA GLU A 343 12.11 -5.26 8.53
C GLU A 343 12.68 -6.34 7.62
N PRO A 344 13.22 -7.46 8.10
CA PRO A 344 13.79 -8.48 7.23
C PRO A 344 12.81 -9.10 6.23
N ASN A 345 11.51 -9.05 6.56
CA ASN A 345 10.45 -9.64 5.74
C ASN A 345 9.82 -8.63 4.76
N SER A 346 10.23 -7.36 4.81
CA SER A 346 9.76 -6.36 3.86
C SER A 346 10.27 -6.64 2.45
N TRP A 347 9.40 -6.45 1.46
CA TRP A 347 9.77 -6.51 0.05
C TRP A 347 10.87 -5.49 -0.33
N LEU A 348 10.95 -4.37 0.40
CA LEU A 348 12.00 -3.36 0.22
C LEU A 348 13.36 -3.80 0.78
N HIS A 349 13.40 -4.76 1.70
CA HIS A 349 14.63 -5.14 2.39
C HIS A 349 15.76 -5.58 1.43
N SER A 350 15.40 -6.32 0.38
CA SER A 350 16.35 -6.82 -0.64
C SER A 350 16.39 -6.00 -1.93
N GLN A 351 15.67 -4.89 -2.01
CA GLN A 351 15.48 -4.11 -3.24
C GLN A 351 16.48 -2.95 -3.32
N SER A 352 17.72 -3.22 -3.75
CA SER A 352 18.79 -2.22 -3.83
C SER A 352 18.54 -1.12 -4.87
N ASN A 353 17.79 -1.38 -5.92
CA ASN A 353 17.61 -0.50 -7.07
C ASN A 353 16.40 0.42 -6.98
N LEU A 354 15.67 0.43 -5.88
CA LEU A 354 14.52 1.33 -5.70
C LEU A 354 14.92 2.76 -5.29
N GLY A 355 16.21 3.12 -5.41
CA GLY A 355 16.76 4.45 -5.03
C GLY A 355 16.49 4.78 -3.56
N GLY A 356 17.21 5.71 -2.96
CA GLY A 356 17.15 6.00 -1.51
C GLY A 356 17.81 4.89 -0.70
N GLY A 357 18.87 5.22 -0.04
CA GLY A 357 19.69 4.28 0.70
C GLY A 357 20.74 3.56 -0.15
N ALA A 358 21.73 3.03 0.47
CA ALA A 358 22.82 2.31 -0.17
C ALA A 358 22.33 0.95 -0.68
N SER A 359 22.58 -0.16 -0.23
CA SER A 359 22.11 -1.44 -0.72
C SER A 359 20.70 -1.77 -0.22
N GLY A 360 20.00 -2.68 -0.90
CA GLY A 360 18.66 -3.14 -0.51
C GLY A 360 18.56 -3.63 0.93
N SER A 361 19.61 -4.25 1.46
CA SER A 361 19.66 -4.69 2.85
C SER A 361 19.69 -3.55 3.89
N ALA A 362 19.88 -2.30 3.45
CA ALA A 362 19.89 -1.13 4.30
C ALA A 362 18.49 -0.54 4.56
N GLN A 363 17.46 -0.92 3.78
CA GLN A 363 16.12 -0.39 3.94
C GLN A 363 15.52 -0.75 5.30
N CYS A 364 14.79 0.21 5.89
CA CYS A 364 14.21 0.09 7.23
C CYS A 364 12.73 0.57 7.27
N PRO A 365 11.85 0.04 6.41
CA PRO A 365 10.57 0.65 6.07
C PRO A 365 9.45 0.44 7.08
N LEU A 366 9.59 -0.49 8.03
CA LEU A 366 8.51 -0.98 8.87
C LEU A 366 8.59 -0.48 10.32
N LEU A 367 7.59 -0.85 11.14
CA LEU A 367 7.44 -0.38 12.52
C LEU A 367 8.29 -1.18 13.53
N PHE A 368 8.64 -2.41 13.19
CA PHE A 368 9.45 -3.29 14.06
C PHE A 368 10.74 -3.70 13.35
N ASP A 369 11.81 -3.81 14.11
CA ASP A 369 13.10 -4.27 13.61
C ASP A 369 13.19 -5.80 13.51
N GLY A 370 14.30 -6.32 12.99
CA GLY A 370 14.55 -7.76 12.87
C GLY A 370 14.68 -8.51 14.21
N ASN A 371 14.67 -7.81 15.34
CA ASN A 371 14.65 -8.39 16.68
C ASN A 371 13.28 -8.22 17.36
N TYR A 372 12.23 -7.98 16.57
CA TYR A 372 10.84 -7.78 17.02
C TYR A 372 10.65 -6.57 17.95
N LYS A 373 11.58 -5.60 17.93
CA LYS A 373 11.51 -4.40 18.77
C LYS A 373 10.87 -3.25 18.01
N ALA A 374 10.00 -2.54 18.73
CA ALA A 374 9.38 -1.31 18.21
C ALA A 374 10.46 -0.25 17.90
N LYS A 375 10.38 0.27 16.67
CA LYS A 375 11.21 1.37 16.20
C LYS A 375 10.60 2.73 16.55
N PRO A 376 11.34 3.84 16.41
CA PRO A 376 10.75 5.18 16.57
C PRO A 376 9.47 5.40 15.78
N ALA A 377 9.36 4.87 14.55
CA ALA A 377 8.16 4.97 13.72
C ALA A 377 6.88 4.39 14.37
N TYR A 378 7.00 3.33 15.16
CA TYR A 378 5.88 2.78 15.93
C TYR A 378 5.31 3.81 16.93
N TRP A 379 6.18 4.55 17.59
CA TRP A 379 5.75 5.53 18.60
C TRP A 379 5.01 6.72 17.99
N ALA A 380 5.18 6.99 16.69
CA ALA A 380 4.40 8.00 15.99
C ALA A 380 2.86 7.76 16.08
N TYR A 381 2.46 6.50 16.17
CA TYR A 381 1.04 6.10 16.26
C TYR A 381 0.55 5.91 17.70
N VAL A 382 1.42 5.45 18.59
CA VAL A 382 1.02 5.02 19.94
C VAL A 382 1.24 6.12 20.96
N ASP A 383 2.40 6.77 20.91
CA ASP A 383 2.75 7.86 21.85
C ASP A 383 3.87 8.72 21.22
N ALA A 384 3.47 9.74 20.48
CA ALA A 384 4.43 10.61 19.78
C ALA A 384 5.32 11.45 20.72
N THR A 385 5.03 11.50 22.03
CA THR A 385 5.90 12.16 23.01
C THR A 385 7.21 11.41 23.25
N LYS A 386 7.27 10.15 22.84
CA LYS A 386 8.47 9.31 22.92
C LYS A 386 9.43 9.48 21.74
N LEU A 387 9.04 10.26 20.73
CA LEU A 387 9.92 10.53 19.60
C LEU A 387 11.07 11.42 20.05
N GLN A 388 12.29 11.07 19.63
CA GLN A 388 13.44 11.93 19.78
C GLN A 388 13.20 13.22 18.96
N PRO A 389 13.65 14.39 19.43
CA PRO A 389 13.58 15.61 18.63
C PRO A 389 14.26 15.38 17.27
N ALA A 390 13.71 15.98 16.22
CA ALA A 390 14.33 15.94 14.90
C ALA A 390 15.69 16.64 14.97
N ILE A 391 16.78 15.88 14.85
CA ILE A 391 18.13 16.43 14.91
C ILE A 391 18.49 16.96 13.52
N GLN A 392 18.53 18.28 13.37
CA GLN A 392 19.20 18.90 12.23
C GLN A 392 20.69 19.08 12.56
N LYS A 393 21.54 18.47 11.76
CA LYS A 393 22.97 18.83 11.80
C LYS A 393 23.13 20.17 11.11
N VAL A 394 23.60 21.15 11.85
CA VAL A 394 23.86 22.50 11.32
C VAL A 394 25.34 22.80 11.43
N THR A 395 25.89 23.48 10.43
CA THR A 395 27.22 24.07 10.49
C THR A 395 27.11 25.45 11.13
N ILE A 396 27.80 25.64 12.24
CA ILE A 396 27.84 26.93 12.92
C ILE A 396 29.09 27.65 12.47
N THR A 397 28.92 28.78 11.79
CA THR A 397 30.04 29.59 11.28
C THR A 397 30.40 30.70 12.26
N GLU A 398 31.67 31.09 12.26
CA GLU A 398 32.13 32.21 13.06
C GLU A 398 31.58 33.52 12.49
N ALA A 399 30.93 34.31 13.35
CA ALA A 399 30.46 35.63 12.98
C ALA A 399 31.65 36.59 12.84
N LYS A 400 31.77 37.26 11.69
CA LYS A 400 32.77 38.26 11.47
C LYS A 400 32.16 39.65 11.62
N ASP A 401 32.79 40.47 12.45
CA ASP A 401 32.39 41.88 12.65
C ASP A 401 30.92 42.07 13.10
N GLY A 402 30.39 41.13 13.89
CA GLY A 402 28.99 41.18 14.38
C GLY A 402 27.96 40.93 13.29
N ASN A 403 28.34 40.42 12.12
CA ASN A 403 27.43 40.13 11.02
C ASN A 403 26.96 38.69 11.11
N ILE A 404 25.63 38.51 11.18
CA ILE A 404 24.98 37.18 11.16
C ILE A 404 24.91 36.70 9.71
N ALA A 405 26.03 36.16 9.21
CA ALA A 405 26.13 35.59 7.88
C ALA A 405 26.60 34.16 7.98
N GLY A 406 25.70 33.24 7.75
CA GLY A 406 25.94 31.79 7.83
C GLY A 406 25.02 31.01 6.88
N GLU A 407 25.12 29.70 6.94
CA GLU A 407 24.23 28.82 6.21
C GLU A 407 22.81 28.93 6.80
N THR A 408 21.81 29.09 5.92
CA THR A 408 20.40 29.17 6.33
C THR A 408 19.80 27.78 6.33
N TYR A 409 19.18 27.41 7.43
CA TYR A 409 18.49 26.15 7.62
C TYR A 409 16.99 26.40 7.71
N THR A 410 16.20 25.48 7.16
CA THR A 410 14.73 25.57 7.14
C THR A 410 14.13 24.48 8.02
N ILE A 411 13.19 24.88 8.86
CA ILE A 411 12.27 23.97 9.54
C ILE A 411 10.92 24.10 8.87
N ASP A 412 10.42 23.01 8.27
CA ASP A 412 9.09 22.96 7.67
C ASP A 412 8.27 21.89 8.42
N GLN A 413 7.25 22.34 9.14
CA GLN A 413 6.27 21.49 9.83
C GLN A 413 4.85 21.75 9.29
N GLY A 414 4.72 21.99 8.00
CA GLY A 414 3.45 22.21 7.33
C GLY A 414 2.90 23.63 7.54
N ALA A 415 2.13 23.85 8.59
CA ALA A 415 1.54 25.16 8.88
C ALA A 415 2.57 26.18 9.41
N VAL A 416 3.66 25.71 9.99
CA VAL A 416 4.74 26.54 10.53
C VAL A 416 6.02 26.31 9.76
N GLN A 417 6.53 27.36 9.13
CA GLN A 417 7.83 27.36 8.46
C GLN A 417 8.74 28.35 9.18
N ALA A 418 9.96 27.92 9.46
CA ALA A 418 10.97 28.78 10.04
C ALA A 418 12.30 28.63 9.32
N GLU A 419 12.99 29.75 9.15
CA GLU A 419 14.38 29.78 8.70
C GLU A 419 15.25 30.19 9.88
N PHE A 420 16.41 29.57 10.05
CA PHE A 420 17.35 29.98 11.08
C PHE A 420 18.81 29.95 10.60
N ILE A 421 19.60 30.85 11.14
CA ILE A 421 21.05 30.98 10.87
C ILE A 421 21.77 30.95 12.21
N PRO A 422 22.54 29.88 12.52
CA PRO A 422 23.37 29.83 13.70
C PRO A 422 24.77 30.35 13.40
N VAL A 423 25.27 31.26 14.22
CA VAL A 423 26.65 31.76 14.18
C VAL A 423 27.23 31.80 15.60
N TRP A 424 28.55 31.77 15.72
CA TRP A 424 29.24 31.93 17.00
C TRP A 424 30.30 33.03 16.92
N ASP A 425 30.59 33.65 18.05
CA ASP A 425 31.67 34.60 18.24
C ASP A 425 32.24 34.53 19.66
N ALA A 426 33.08 35.50 20.03
CA ALA A 426 33.67 35.53 21.39
C ALA A 426 32.65 35.68 22.53
N ASP A 427 31.46 36.17 22.23
CA ASP A 427 30.38 36.42 23.19
C ASP A 427 29.44 35.18 23.29
N GLY A 428 29.51 34.23 22.33
CA GLY A 428 28.72 33.00 22.37
C GLY A 428 28.05 32.59 21.08
N LEU A 429 26.96 31.82 21.21
CA LEU A 429 26.13 31.32 20.09
C LEU A 429 24.96 32.30 19.86
N THR A 430 24.87 32.83 18.66
CA THR A 430 23.73 33.62 18.19
C THR A 430 22.94 32.81 17.17
N VAL A 431 21.63 32.69 17.38
CA VAL A 431 20.73 32.04 16.40
C VAL A 431 19.69 33.07 15.97
N GLN A 432 19.74 33.46 14.71
CA GLN A 432 18.70 34.29 14.12
C GLN A 432 17.60 33.37 13.60
N VAL A 433 16.35 33.56 14.03
CA VAL A 433 15.20 32.77 13.61
C VAL A 433 14.19 33.68 12.92
N LYS A 434 13.71 33.27 11.75
CA LYS A 434 12.63 33.93 11.02
C LYS A 434 11.49 32.95 10.87
N VAL A 435 10.41 33.18 11.59
CA VAL A 435 9.20 32.35 11.51
C VAL A 435 8.24 32.94 10.49
N LYS A 436 7.71 32.10 9.60
CA LYS A 436 6.62 32.45 8.70
C LYS A 436 5.34 31.86 9.29
N ASP A 437 4.65 32.68 10.07
CA ASP A 437 3.36 32.36 10.65
C ASP A 437 2.31 33.34 10.14
N THR A 438 1.13 32.84 9.80
CA THR A 438 -0.01 33.65 9.34
C THR A 438 -0.94 34.04 10.49
N THR A 439 -0.74 33.46 11.68
CA THR A 439 -1.55 33.70 12.88
C THR A 439 -0.62 33.96 14.06
N VAL A 440 -0.48 35.20 14.46
CA VAL A 440 0.31 35.58 15.67
C VAL A 440 -0.62 35.63 16.86
N ASN A 441 -0.27 34.91 17.93
CA ASN A 441 -0.97 34.96 19.21
C ASN A 441 0.01 35.00 20.41
N ASP A 442 -0.48 35.36 21.58
CA ASP A 442 0.35 35.56 22.78
C ASP A 442 1.03 34.29 23.31
N ALA A 443 0.67 33.13 22.79
CA ALA A 443 1.26 31.83 23.15
C ALA A 443 2.36 31.38 22.20
N ASP A 444 2.62 32.12 21.11
CA ASP A 444 3.64 31.76 20.12
C ASP A 444 5.03 31.93 20.77
N ALA A 445 5.84 30.88 20.66
CA ALA A 445 7.17 30.86 21.24
C ALA A 445 8.18 30.18 20.28
N VAL A 446 9.40 30.71 20.27
CA VAL A 446 10.56 30.05 19.66
C VAL A 446 11.47 29.59 20.79
N THR A 447 11.71 28.28 20.90
CA THR A 447 12.63 27.72 21.89
C THR A 447 13.84 27.13 21.18
N VAL A 448 15.03 27.56 21.60
CA VAL A 448 16.30 27.05 21.09
C VAL A 448 16.94 26.20 22.20
N TYR A 449 17.15 24.91 21.93
CA TYR A 449 17.88 24.02 22.83
C TYR A 449 19.31 23.85 22.33
N VAL A 450 20.27 24.18 23.20
CA VAL A 450 21.70 23.93 22.91
C VAL A 450 22.14 22.73 23.74
N LEU A 451 22.39 21.60 23.06
CA LEU A 451 22.98 20.41 23.66
C LEU A 451 24.50 20.47 23.49
N SER A 452 25.23 20.74 24.55
CA SER A 452 26.69 20.64 24.58
C SER A 452 27.09 19.22 24.94
N LEU A 453 27.51 18.43 23.96
CA LEU A 453 28.23 17.19 24.18
C LEU A 453 29.72 17.51 24.27
N ILE A 454 30.22 17.75 25.47
CA ILE A 454 31.64 17.79 25.72
C ILE A 454 32.12 16.34 25.76
N HIS A 455 32.76 15.89 24.70
CA HIS A 455 33.61 14.70 24.74
C HIS A 455 34.95 15.10 25.36
N ILE A 456 35.14 14.73 26.59
CA ILE A 456 36.45 14.77 27.24
C ILE A 456 37.21 13.50 26.83
#